data_e02af2943a723bc13b8f02b32667f99e
#
_entry.id   e02af2943a723bc13b8f02b32667f99e
#
_cell.length_a   1.000
_cell.length_b   1.000
_cell.length_c   1.000
_cell.angle_alpha   90.00
_cell.angle_beta   90.00
_cell.angle_gamma   90.00
#
_symmetry.space_group_name_H-M   'P 1'
#
loop_
_entity.id
_entity.type
_entity.pdbx_description
1 polymer ?
#
loop_
_entity_poly.entity_id
_entity_poly.type
_entity_poly.pdbx_seq_one_letter_code
_entity_poly.pdbx_strand_id
1 'polypeptide(L)'
;MQTQSTVEVRGKSLKVKVAVTNEGDESAYNVQIYVNENHRIKTSHVKRYLDIKESFEYESHYDLVQEKQGRYPLIIGVDYTDANEYPFTATAVTYYSFGSDTVPKIFGSAGDVKLTGYAKFPLKLRNMDEVTKEVHIYMITPKELSVQEKVREITLQPQSELTTIFDVNNLSALPGSRYQVFFILEYEDESKHYSSVIPCFINLDVLNSFFKKYKWYFIGGPSTLFIVFIVFQFLLQNSKQSKQGPLN
;
A
#
# COMPACT_ATOMS: atom_id res chain seq x y z
N MET A 1 -5.98 2.46 10.45
CA MET A 1 -5.37 3.61 11.15
C MET A 1 -5.66 4.88 10.39
N GLN A 2 -6.18 5.91 11.04
CA GLN A 2 -6.33 7.26 10.50
C GLN A 2 -5.23 8.15 11.06
N THR A 3 -4.53 8.87 10.20
CA THR A 3 -3.41 9.74 10.61
C THR A 3 -3.78 11.19 10.35
N GLN A 4 -3.64 12.03 11.36
CA GLN A 4 -3.74 13.48 11.24
C GLN A 4 -2.42 14.11 11.67
N SER A 5 -1.99 15.16 10.98
CA SER A 5 -0.74 15.84 11.29
C SER A 5 -0.88 17.34 11.25
N THR A 6 -0.18 18.01 12.15
CA THR A 6 0.00 19.46 12.15
C THR A 6 1.48 19.76 12.08
N VAL A 7 1.84 20.66 11.18
CA VAL A 7 3.23 21.01 10.90
C VAL A 7 3.41 22.49 11.13
N GLU A 8 4.42 22.87 11.89
CA GLU A 8 4.74 24.26 12.22
C GLU A 8 6.23 24.50 11.95
N VAL A 9 6.53 25.51 11.15
CA VAL A 9 7.91 25.95 10.85
C VAL A 9 8.14 27.30 11.50
N ARG A 10 9.22 27.42 12.29
CA ARG A 10 9.68 28.67 12.88
C ARG A 10 11.17 28.84 12.60
N GLY A 11 11.50 29.71 11.66
CA GLY A 11 12.88 29.88 11.19
C GLY A 11 13.44 28.56 10.64
N LYS A 12 14.44 28.00 11.29
CA LYS A 12 15.03 26.70 10.95
C LYS A 12 14.53 25.54 11.83
N SER A 13 13.52 25.76 12.65
CA SER A 13 12.92 24.71 13.49
C SER A 13 11.61 24.24 12.89
N LEU A 14 11.49 22.93 12.69
CA LEU A 14 10.28 22.24 12.26
C LEU A 14 9.73 21.43 13.44
N LYS A 15 8.47 21.70 13.81
CA LYS A 15 7.71 20.96 14.78
C LYS A 15 6.61 20.18 14.08
N VAL A 16 6.55 18.88 14.31
CA VAL A 16 5.54 17.97 13.74
C VAL A 16 4.77 17.31 14.86
N LYS A 17 3.47 17.49 14.87
CA LYS A 17 2.54 16.74 15.73
C LYS A 17 1.76 15.76 14.88
N VAL A 18 1.71 14.52 15.31
CA VAL A 18 0.98 13.44 14.66
C VAL A 18 0.01 12.83 15.66
N ALA A 19 -1.25 12.71 15.27
CA ALA A 19 -2.26 11.95 15.98
C ALA A 19 -2.71 10.78 15.11
N VAL A 20 -2.64 9.58 15.65
CA VAL A 20 -3.06 8.34 14.99
C VAL A 20 -4.24 7.77 15.73
N THR A 21 -5.37 7.59 15.06
CA THR A 21 -6.60 7.03 15.62
C THR A 21 -6.86 5.64 15.03
N ASN A 22 -7.16 4.68 15.88
CA ASN A 22 -7.59 3.37 15.43
C ASN A 22 -9.06 3.43 14.98
N GLU A 23 -9.28 3.58 13.67
CA GLU A 23 -10.61 3.57 13.04
C GLU A 23 -11.03 2.16 12.58
N GLY A 24 -10.25 1.12 12.93
CA GLY A 24 -10.58 -0.27 12.66
C GLY A 24 -11.69 -0.81 13.57
N ASP A 25 -12.00 -2.07 13.37
CA ASP A 25 -12.97 -2.87 14.11
C ASP A 25 -12.30 -3.77 15.17
N GLU A 26 -10.97 -3.78 15.22
CA GLU A 26 -10.16 -4.49 16.20
C GLU A 26 -9.10 -3.56 16.81
N SER A 27 -8.63 -3.93 17.99
CA SER A 27 -7.54 -3.23 18.66
C SER A 27 -6.22 -3.47 17.94
N ALA A 28 -5.34 -2.47 17.96
CA ALA A 28 -4.00 -2.56 17.42
C ALA A 28 -2.96 -2.70 18.53
N TYR A 29 -1.90 -3.43 18.24
CA TYR A 29 -0.84 -3.73 19.20
C TYR A 29 0.51 -3.19 18.69
N ASN A 30 1.42 -2.92 19.62
CA ASN A 30 2.78 -2.48 19.33
C ASN A 30 2.85 -1.28 18.37
N VAL A 31 1.94 -0.33 18.56
CA VAL A 31 1.80 0.83 17.68
C VAL A 31 2.99 1.77 17.84
N GLN A 32 3.70 2.05 16.76
CA GLN A 32 4.81 2.98 16.73
C GLN A 32 4.66 3.96 15.56
N ILE A 33 4.75 5.25 15.86
CA ILE A 33 4.71 6.32 14.86
C ILE A 33 6.15 6.68 14.49
N TYR A 34 6.41 6.85 13.21
CA TYR A 34 7.66 7.45 12.74
C TYR A 34 7.37 8.62 11.80
N VAL A 35 8.25 9.62 11.85
CA VAL A 35 8.24 10.78 10.96
C VAL A 35 9.59 10.82 10.26
N ASN A 36 9.56 10.87 8.93
CA ASN A 36 10.75 10.97 8.10
C ASN A 36 10.75 12.33 7.39
N GLU A 37 11.71 13.15 7.76
CA GLU A 37 12.03 14.42 7.16
C GLU A 37 13.39 14.33 6.48
N ASN A 38 13.44 14.37 5.16
CA ASN A 38 14.69 14.32 4.38
C ASN A 38 15.64 13.21 4.86
N HIS A 39 15.18 11.95 4.91
CA HIS A 39 15.89 10.76 5.39
C HIS A 39 16.24 10.75 6.90
N ARG A 40 15.88 11.79 7.65
CA ARG A 40 16.03 11.81 9.11
C ARG A 40 14.75 11.29 9.75
N ILE A 41 14.84 10.09 10.32
CA ILE A 41 13.69 9.42 10.91
C ILE A 41 13.72 9.61 12.43
N LYS A 42 12.58 10.06 12.97
CA LYS A 42 12.31 10.07 14.41
C LYS A 42 11.09 9.22 14.72
N THR A 43 11.17 8.46 15.79
CA THR A 43 10.14 7.49 16.18
C THR A 43 9.57 7.82 17.56
N SER A 44 8.30 7.50 17.77
CA SER A 44 7.68 7.50 19.08
C SER A 44 8.18 6.33 19.93
N HIS A 45 7.86 6.33 21.22
CA HIS A 45 7.84 5.08 21.98
C HIS A 45 6.80 4.11 21.40
N VAL A 46 6.94 2.82 21.69
CA VAL A 46 5.94 1.83 21.30
C VAL A 46 4.78 1.88 22.28
N LYS A 47 3.58 2.14 21.78
CA LYS A 47 2.34 1.99 22.52
C LYS A 47 1.86 0.55 22.37
N ARG A 48 1.86 -0.22 23.46
CA ARG A 48 1.59 -1.67 23.44
C ARG A 48 0.19 -2.00 22.93
N TYR A 49 -0.78 -1.12 23.18
CA TYR A 49 -2.19 -1.34 22.89
C TYR A 49 -2.86 -0.02 22.52
N LEU A 50 -3.61 -0.01 21.43
CA LEU A 50 -4.43 1.11 20.97
C LEU A 50 -5.82 0.57 20.63
N ASP A 51 -6.78 0.92 21.49
CA ASP A 51 -8.15 0.42 21.36
C ASP A 51 -8.90 1.06 20.18
N ILE A 52 -10.05 0.50 19.85
CA ILE A 52 -10.95 1.03 18.83
C ILE A 52 -11.33 2.48 19.22
N LYS A 53 -11.21 3.42 18.27
CA LYS A 53 -11.45 4.87 18.44
C LYS A 53 -10.49 5.58 19.41
N GLU A 54 -9.53 4.88 19.97
CA GLU A 54 -8.48 5.51 20.75
C GLU A 54 -7.46 6.21 19.84
N SER A 55 -6.89 7.32 20.35
CA SER A 55 -5.86 8.08 19.64
C SER A 55 -4.53 8.00 20.37
N PHE A 56 -3.44 8.01 19.59
CA PHE A 56 -2.07 8.07 20.06
C PHE A 56 -1.36 9.25 19.43
N GLU A 57 -0.80 10.14 20.26
CA GLU A 57 -0.12 11.36 19.81
C GLU A 57 1.39 11.23 19.91
N TYR A 58 2.08 11.81 18.94
CA TYR A 58 3.53 11.92 18.90
C TYR A 58 3.95 13.30 18.42
N GLU A 59 4.95 13.88 19.06
CA GLU A 59 5.54 15.15 18.67
C GLU A 59 7.04 14.97 18.38
N SER A 60 7.49 15.51 17.27
CA SER A 60 8.89 15.49 16.86
C SER A 60 9.36 16.88 16.43
N HIS A 61 10.66 17.15 16.60
CA HIS A 61 11.29 18.42 16.23
C HIS A 61 12.49 18.15 15.34
N TYR A 62 12.69 18.98 14.33
CA TYR A 62 13.83 18.90 13.41
C TYR A 62 14.46 20.26 13.25
N ASP A 63 15.80 20.29 13.18
CA ASP A 63 16.52 21.45 12.70
C ASP A 63 16.63 21.36 11.18
N LEU A 64 16.01 22.30 10.48
CA LEU A 64 16.00 22.34 9.02
C LEU A 64 17.36 22.72 8.47
N VAL A 65 17.83 21.92 7.52
CA VAL A 65 19.11 22.12 6.82
C VAL A 65 18.93 22.54 5.36
N GLN A 66 17.68 22.78 4.95
CA GLN A 66 17.34 23.19 3.59
C GLN A 66 18.02 24.52 3.23
N GLU A 67 18.59 24.56 2.04
CA GLU A 67 19.23 25.75 1.49
C GLU A 67 18.25 26.59 0.66
N LYS A 68 17.34 25.93 -0.07
CA LYS A 68 16.36 26.58 -0.93
C LYS A 68 15.02 26.73 -0.21
N GLN A 69 14.38 27.87 -0.43
CA GLN A 69 13.00 28.07 0.02
C GLN A 69 12.04 27.20 -0.82
N GLY A 70 10.96 26.77 -0.21
CA GLY A 70 9.97 25.99 -0.95
C GLY A 70 9.23 24.96 -0.13
N ARG A 71 8.58 24.06 -0.83
CA ARG A 71 7.75 23.00 -0.27
C ARG A 71 8.52 21.68 -0.23
N TYR A 72 8.54 21.06 0.94
CA TYR A 72 9.26 19.82 1.21
C TYR A 72 8.30 18.73 1.73
N PRO A 73 8.42 17.49 1.25
CA PRO A 73 7.55 16.39 1.71
C PRO A 73 7.96 15.92 3.10
N LEU A 74 6.96 15.44 3.84
CA LEU A 74 7.10 14.82 5.15
C LEU A 74 6.35 13.50 5.14
N ILE A 75 7.06 12.39 5.36
CA ILE A 75 6.49 11.06 5.34
C ILE A 75 6.22 10.64 6.79
N ILE A 76 4.99 10.22 7.05
CA ILE A 76 4.56 9.71 8.35
C ILE A 76 4.17 8.26 8.17
N GLY A 77 4.70 7.39 9.01
CA GLY A 77 4.31 6.00 9.02
C GLY A 77 3.91 5.53 10.41
N VAL A 78 3.06 4.52 10.42
CA VAL A 78 2.58 3.88 11.64
C VAL A 78 2.74 2.38 11.47
N ASP A 79 3.65 1.80 12.21
CA ASP A 79 3.80 0.36 12.32
C ASP A 79 2.95 -0.16 13.46
N TYR A 80 2.26 -1.27 13.25
CA TYR A 80 1.44 -1.92 14.28
C TYR A 80 1.22 -3.39 13.94
N THR A 81 0.71 -4.16 14.90
CA THR A 81 0.30 -5.55 14.69
C THR A 81 -1.17 -5.75 15.05
N ASP A 82 -1.79 -6.80 14.52
CA ASP A 82 -3.08 -7.30 15.00
C ASP A 82 -2.90 -8.21 16.24
N ALA A 83 -4.00 -8.82 16.70
CA ALA A 83 -4.00 -9.76 17.83
C ALA A 83 -3.22 -11.06 17.54
N ASN A 84 -2.96 -11.38 16.28
CA ASN A 84 -2.17 -12.54 15.84
C ASN A 84 -0.70 -12.19 15.58
N GLU A 85 -0.27 -10.98 16.00
CA GLU A 85 1.08 -10.45 15.77
C GLU A 85 1.42 -10.22 14.28
N TYR A 86 0.42 -10.20 13.40
CA TYR A 86 0.65 -9.91 11.99
C TYR A 86 0.98 -8.42 11.80
N PRO A 87 2.10 -8.09 11.13
CA PRO A 87 2.54 -6.70 11.00
C PRO A 87 1.79 -5.95 9.90
N PHE A 88 1.48 -4.68 10.19
CA PHE A 88 0.88 -3.74 9.27
C PHE A 88 1.59 -2.40 9.29
N THR A 89 1.57 -1.71 8.16
CA THR A 89 2.07 -0.33 8.04
C THR A 89 1.00 0.56 7.43
N ALA A 90 0.66 1.66 8.09
CA ALA A 90 -0.10 2.75 7.50
C ALA A 90 0.86 3.89 7.16
N THR A 91 0.70 4.50 5.99
CA THR A 91 1.55 5.59 5.52
C THR A 91 0.71 6.81 5.17
N ALA A 92 1.19 7.98 5.53
CA ALA A 92 0.66 9.27 5.13
C ALA A 92 1.81 10.18 4.67
N VAL A 93 1.50 11.08 3.74
CA VAL A 93 2.46 12.08 3.27
C VAL A 93 1.82 13.45 3.38
N THR A 94 2.52 14.38 3.99
CA THR A 94 2.17 15.79 4.06
C THR A 94 3.37 16.63 3.59
N TYR A 95 3.33 17.92 3.77
CA TYR A 95 4.44 18.80 3.44
C TYR A 95 4.57 19.96 4.44
N TYR A 96 5.72 20.57 4.45
CA TYR A 96 5.96 21.85 5.10
C TYR A 96 6.59 22.84 4.10
N SER A 97 6.43 24.12 4.38
CA SER A 97 7.05 25.19 3.59
C SER A 97 8.21 25.80 4.37
N PHE A 98 9.40 25.79 3.78
CA PHE A 98 10.56 26.50 4.31
C PHE A 98 10.72 27.84 3.61
N GLY A 99 10.62 28.93 4.37
CA GLY A 99 10.58 30.28 3.82
C GLY A 99 9.25 30.59 3.11
N SER A 100 9.26 30.72 1.79
CA SER A 100 8.06 30.95 0.98
C SER A 100 7.46 29.63 0.49
N ASP A 101 6.13 29.53 0.46
CA ASP A 101 5.47 28.42 -0.22
C ASP A 101 5.64 28.51 -1.73
N THR A 102 5.67 27.36 -2.39
CA THR A 102 5.86 27.24 -3.84
C THR A 102 4.71 26.46 -4.45
N VAL A 103 4.22 26.92 -5.60
CA VAL A 103 3.23 26.20 -6.39
C VAL A 103 3.95 25.39 -7.46
N PRO A 104 3.90 24.06 -7.44
CA PRO A 104 4.55 23.23 -8.45
C PRO A 104 3.89 23.41 -9.81
N LYS A 105 4.69 23.38 -10.88
CA LYS A 105 4.24 23.37 -12.28
C LYS A 105 4.36 21.98 -12.93
N ILE A 106 4.92 21.01 -12.20
CA ILE A 106 4.93 19.60 -12.60
C ILE A 106 3.80 18.90 -11.87
N PHE A 107 2.92 18.30 -12.65
CA PHE A 107 1.77 17.55 -12.14
C PHE A 107 1.91 16.07 -12.45
N GLY A 108 1.46 15.24 -11.52
CA GLY A 108 1.36 13.82 -11.70
C GLY A 108 -0.09 13.36 -11.56
N SER A 109 -0.43 12.29 -12.27
CA SER A 109 -1.69 11.56 -12.06
C SER A 109 -1.46 10.07 -12.18
N ALA A 110 -2.08 9.31 -11.28
CA ALA A 110 -2.05 7.87 -11.29
C ALA A 110 -3.41 7.35 -10.83
N GLY A 111 -3.87 6.26 -11.45
CA GLY A 111 -5.08 5.57 -11.05
C GLY A 111 -4.82 4.49 -10.01
N ASP A 112 -5.87 3.95 -9.42
CA ASP A 112 -5.77 2.78 -8.55
C ASP A 112 -5.34 1.55 -9.35
N VAL A 113 -4.50 0.70 -8.77
CA VAL A 113 -3.97 -0.51 -9.40
C VAL A 113 -4.43 -1.75 -8.62
N LYS A 114 -4.75 -2.82 -9.35
CA LYS A 114 -4.99 -4.15 -8.79
C LYS A 114 -3.70 -4.95 -8.75
N LEU A 115 -3.44 -5.60 -7.64
CA LEU A 115 -2.23 -6.39 -7.40
C LEU A 115 -2.62 -7.79 -6.92
N THR A 116 -2.15 -8.82 -7.60
CA THR A 116 -2.23 -10.23 -7.13
C THR A 116 -0.90 -10.67 -6.51
N GLY A 117 0.18 -10.55 -7.22
CA GLY A 117 1.55 -10.82 -6.75
C GLY A 117 2.50 -9.75 -7.25
N TYR A 118 2.28 -9.30 -8.48
CA TYR A 118 3.04 -8.27 -9.19
C TYR A 118 2.09 -7.40 -10.00
N ALA A 119 2.39 -6.11 -10.07
CA ALA A 119 1.67 -5.16 -10.92
C ALA A 119 2.59 -4.06 -11.46
N LYS A 120 2.24 -3.55 -12.63
CA LYS A 120 2.81 -2.33 -13.21
C LYS A 120 1.96 -1.14 -12.80
N PHE A 121 2.59 -0.15 -12.18
CA PHE A 121 1.93 1.06 -11.72
C PHE A 121 2.29 2.24 -12.61
N PRO A 122 1.42 2.67 -13.55
CA PRO A 122 1.70 3.80 -14.42
C PRO A 122 1.48 5.12 -13.68
N LEU A 123 2.45 6.04 -13.81
CA LEU A 123 2.39 7.42 -13.38
C LEU A 123 2.51 8.32 -14.61
N LYS A 124 1.48 9.09 -14.88
CA LYS A 124 1.48 10.11 -15.93
C LYS A 124 1.97 11.43 -15.35
N LEU A 125 2.94 12.04 -15.99
CA LEU A 125 3.55 13.31 -15.62
C LEU A 125 3.26 14.36 -16.69
N ARG A 126 3.09 15.62 -16.26
CA ARG A 126 2.91 16.74 -17.15
C ARG A 126 3.72 17.94 -16.66
N ASN A 127 4.59 18.44 -17.53
CA ASN A 127 5.31 19.71 -17.31
C ASN A 127 4.48 20.86 -17.90
N MET A 128 4.02 21.76 -17.02
CA MET A 128 3.31 22.98 -17.42
C MET A 128 4.22 24.20 -17.48
N ASP A 129 5.53 24.02 -17.22
CA ASP A 129 6.52 25.08 -17.34
C ASP A 129 7.02 25.23 -18.78
N GLU A 130 7.59 26.37 -19.10
CA GLU A 130 8.21 26.69 -20.40
C GLU A 130 9.67 26.22 -20.51
N VAL A 131 10.20 25.62 -19.43
CA VAL A 131 11.57 25.13 -19.35
C VAL A 131 11.62 23.65 -19.03
N THR A 132 12.70 23.00 -19.48
CA THR A 132 12.99 21.61 -19.12
C THR A 132 13.22 21.49 -17.61
N LYS A 133 12.69 20.43 -17.00
CA LYS A 133 12.88 20.15 -15.58
C LYS A 133 13.39 18.73 -15.38
N GLU A 134 14.34 18.58 -14.48
CA GLU A 134 14.73 17.29 -13.91
C GLU A 134 13.87 17.03 -12.69
N VAL A 135 13.19 15.89 -12.68
CA VAL A 135 12.19 15.54 -11.65
C VAL A 135 12.61 14.25 -10.99
N HIS A 136 12.79 14.30 -9.67
CA HIS A 136 12.96 13.11 -8.83
C HIS A 136 11.60 12.61 -8.40
N ILE A 137 11.32 11.34 -8.64
CA ILE A 137 10.06 10.69 -8.33
C ILE A 137 10.32 9.63 -7.29
N TYR A 138 9.63 9.73 -6.15
CA TYR A 138 9.67 8.73 -5.09
C TYR A 138 8.35 8.01 -5.02
N MET A 139 8.37 6.68 -5.01
CA MET A 139 7.19 5.88 -4.70
C MET A 139 7.26 5.41 -3.25
N ILE A 140 6.34 5.91 -2.44
CA ILE A 140 6.21 5.59 -1.01
C ILE A 140 5.13 4.53 -0.83
N THR A 141 5.53 3.38 -0.29
CA THR A 141 4.66 2.24 -0.06
C THR A 141 4.75 1.75 1.39
N PRO A 142 3.69 1.15 1.92
CA PRO A 142 3.76 0.35 3.14
C PRO A 142 4.78 -0.79 3.02
N LYS A 143 5.24 -1.33 4.13
CA LYS A 143 6.28 -2.39 4.18
C LYS A 143 5.83 -3.71 3.56
N GLU A 144 4.53 -3.95 3.50
CA GLU A 144 3.91 -5.13 2.89
C GLU A 144 4.04 -5.17 1.36
N LEU A 145 4.43 -4.04 0.77
CA LEU A 145 4.67 -3.88 -0.66
C LEU A 145 6.13 -3.52 -0.92
N SER A 146 6.69 -3.99 -2.03
CA SER A 146 8.01 -3.57 -2.48
C SER A 146 7.96 -2.98 -3.87
N VAL A 147 8.83 -2.00 -4.10
CA VAL A 147 9.04 -1.37 -5.40
C VAL A 147 10.47 -1.65 -5.81
N GLN A 148 10.67 -2.12 -7.03
CA GLN A 148 12.00 -2.48 -7.53
C GLN A 148 12.92 -1.25 -7.58
N GLU A 149 12.40 -0.11 -8.01
CA GLU A 149 13.09 1.17 -8.09
C GLU A 149 12.26 2.25 -7.39
N LYS A 150 12.59 2.52 -6.12
CA LYS A 150 11.82 3.46 -5.28
C LYS A 150 12.01 4.92 -5.70
N VAL A 151 13.12 5.23 -6.33
CA VAL A 151 13.49 6.58 -6.77
C VAL A 151 13.79 6.54 -8.25
N ARG A 152 13.24 7.48 -9.01
CA ARG A 152 13.51 7.61 -10.44
C ARG A 152 13.71 9.08 -10.79
N GLU A 153 14.71 9.34 -11.59
CA GLU A 153 15.00 10.66 -12.13
C GLU A 153 14.57 10.72 -13.60
N ILE A 154 13.82 11.77 -13.96
CA ILE A 154 13.26 11.94 -15.31
C ILE A 154 13.42 13.39 -15.74
N THR A 155 13.88 13.57 -16.98
CA THR A 155 13.90 14.89 -17.63
C THR A 155 12.58 15.11 -18.38
N LEU A 156 11.81 16.13 -18.00
CA LEU A 156 10.58 16.55 -18.66
C LEU A 156 10.81 17.78 -19.53
N GLN A 157 10.55 17.65 -20.82
CA GLN A 157 10.62 18.77 -21.76
C GLN A 157 9.51 19.82 -21.46
N PRO A 158 9.69 21.08 -21.92
CA PRO A 158 8.67 22.11 -21.77
C PRO A 158 7.32 21.65 -22.31
N GLN A 159 6.22 21.97 -21.61
CA GLN A 159 4.84 21.71 -22.04
C GLN A 159 4.56 20.27 -22.50
N SER A 160 5.33 19.30 -21.98
CA SER A 160 5.27 17.89 -22.39
C SER A 160 4.57 16.98 -21.37
N GLU A 161 4.15 15.82 -21.84
CA GLU A 161 3.65 14.73 -21.01
C GLU A 161 4.53 13.49 -21.17
N LEU A 162 4.71 12.74 -20.10
CA LEU A 162 5.43 11.48 -20.07
C LEU A 162 4.72 10.50 -19.14
N THR A 163 4.70 9.23 -19.51
CA THR A 163 4.26 8.17 -18.60
C THR A 163 5.45 7.30 -18.23
N THR A 164 5.66 7.11 -16.92
CA THR A 164 6.63 6.18 -16.37
C THR A 164 5.92 5.06 -15.62
N ILE A 165 6.54 3.87 -15.52
CA ILE A 165 5.93 2.68 -14.94
C ILE A 165 6.79 2.20 -13.78
N PHE A 166 6.19 2.02 -12.61
CA PHE A 166 6.82 1.42 -11.43
C PHE A 166 6.38 -0.02 -11.28
N ASP A 167 7.33 -0.89 -10.98
CA ASP A 167 7.08 -2.31 -10.75
C ASP A 167 6.89 -2.57 -9.26
N VAL A 168 5.70 -3.04 -8.89
CA VAL A 168 5.30 -3.27 -7.49
C VAL A 168 5.05 -4.76 -7.26
N ASN A 169 5.63 -5.29 -6.18
CA ASN A 169 5.45 -6.66 -5.75
C ASN A 169 4.75 -6.72 -4.39
N ASN A 170 3.93 -7.73 -4.21
CA ASN A 170 3.38 -8.09 -2.91
C ASN A 170 4.42 -8.89 -2.13
N LEU A 171 4.78 -8.43 -0.93
CA LEU A 171 5.62 -9.16 0.03
C LEU A 171 4.78 -9.91 1.05
N SER A 172 3.85 -9.19 1.69
CA SER A 172 3.02 -9.72 2.77
C SER A 172 1.64 -9.05 2.84
N ALA A 173 1.25 -8.27 1.82
CA ALA A 173 -0.04 -7.62 1.81
C ALA A 173 -1.19 -8.63 1.71
N LEU A 174 -2.21 -8.47 2.55
CA LEU A 174 -3.31 -9.42 2.67
C LEU A 174 -4.26 -9.34 1.46
N PRO A 175 -4.69 -10.48 0.91
CA PRO A 175 -5.70 -10.52 -0.14
C PRO A 175 -7.01 -9.81 0.28
N GLY A 176 -7.57 -9.01 -0.61
CA GLY A 176 -8.78 -8.23 -0.35
C GLY A 176 -8.54 -6.89 0.36
N SER A 177 -7.31 -6.60 0.78
CA SER A 177 -6.97 -5.33 1.42
C SER A 177 -6.72 -4.23 0.39
N ARG A 178 -6.82 -2.98 0.85
CA ARG A 178 -6.53 -1.77 0.09
C ARG A 178 -5.45 -0.98 0.80
N TYR A 179 -4.32 -0.76 0.11
CA TYR A 179 -3.16 -0.03 0.62
C TYR A 179 -3.06 1.33 -0.05
N GLN A 180 -2.91 2.38 0.76
CA GLN A 180 -2.62 3.70 0.26
C GLN A 180 -1.11 3.81 -0.02
N VAL A 181 -0.78 4.32 -1.19
CA VAL A 181 0.59 4.59 -1.64
C VAL A 181 0.68 6.00 -2.19
N PHE A 182 1.88 6.55 -2.27
CA PHE A 182 2.06 7.92 -2.73
C PHE A 182 3.18 8.00 -3.74
N PHE A 183 3.00 8.84 -4.74
CA PHE A 183 4.13 9.38 -5.50
C PHE A 183 4.43 10.78 -5.00
N ILE A 184 5.71 11.04 -4.76
CA ILE A 184 6.24 12.35 -4.44
C ILE A 184 7.07 12.77 -5.65
N LEU A 185 6.79 13.94 -6.20
CA LEU A 185 7.55 14.56 -7.26
C LEU A 185 8.32 15.73 -6.66
N GLU A 186 9.63 15.73 -6.80
CA GLU A 186 10.49 16.82 -6.33
C GLU A 186 11.34 17.33 -7.48
N TYR A 187 11.46 18.64 -7.58
CA TYR A 187 12.34 19.31 -8.52
C TYR A 187 12.73 20.68 -7.99
N GLU A 188 13.76 21.25 -8.57
CA GLU A 188 14.30 22.53 -8.16
C GLU A 188 14.48 23.48 -9.34
N ASP A 189 14.50 24.76 -9.03
CA ASP A 189 15.11 25.79 -9.87
C ASP A 189 16.30 26.44 -9.14
N GLU A 190 16.82 27.53 -9.68
CA GLU A 190 17.99 28.21 -9.10
C GLU A 190 17.80 28.61 -7.62
N SER A 191 16.58 28.98 -7.22
CA SER A 191 16.30 29.58 -5.92
C SER A 191 15.30 28.80 -5.06
N LYS A 192 14.52 27.90 -5.65
CA LYS A 192 13.37 27.28 -5.00
C LYS A 192 13.33 25.78 -5.17
N HIS A 193 12.77 25.13 -4.17
CA HIS A 193 12.42 23.72 -4.17
C HIS A 193 10.90 23.54 -4.29
N TYR A 194 10.48 22.55 -5.08
CA TYR A 194 9.07 22.24 -5.36
C TYR A 194 8.82 20.77 -5.07
N SER A 195 7.69 20.49 -4.42
CA SER A 195 7.21 19.14 -4.29
C SER A 195 5.72 19.05 -4.53
N SER A 196 5.27 17.91 -5.08
CA SER A 196 3.86 17.53 -5.16
C SER A 196 3.67 16.09 -4.75
N VAL A 197 2.52 15.80 -4.13
CA VAL A 197 2.18 14.47 -3.59
C VAL A 197 0.93 13.97 -4.30
N ILE A 198 1.01 12.75 -4.84
CA ILE A 198 -0.09 12.10 -5.56
C ILE A 198 -0.49 10.86 -4.77
N PRO A 199 -1.61 10.90 -4.02
CA PRO A 199 -2.14 9.73 -3.33
C PRO A 199 -2.80 8.77 -4.33
N CYS A 200 -2.55 7.48 -4.17
CA CYS A 200 -3.11 6.39 -4.98
C CYS A 200 -3.41 5.19 -4.10
N PHE A 201 -4.07 4.17 -4.66
CA PHE A 201 -4.33 2.94 -3.95
C PHE A 201 -3.92 1.71 -4.74
N ILE A 202 -3.46 0.70 -4.00
CA ILE A 202 -3.25 -0.65 -4.50
C ILE A 202 -4.30 -1.54 -3.84
N ASN A 203 -5.14 -2.15 -4.66
CA ASN A 203 -6.18 -3.07 -4.24
C ASN A 203 -5.66 -4.50 -4.43
N LEU A 204 -5.52 -5.25 -3.34
CA LEU A 204 -5.10 -6.65 -3.40
C LEU A 204 -6.29 -7.50 -3.84
N ASP A 205 -6.14 -8.18 -4.98
CA ASP A 205 -7.17 -9.10 -5.43
C ASP A 205 -7.31 -10.25 -4.43
N VAL A 206 -8.56 -10.58 -4.13
CA VAL A 206 -8.84 -11.84 -3.45
C VAL A 206 -8.42 -12.95 -4.41
N LEU A 207 -7.38 -13.68 -4.07
CA LEU A 207 -7.04 -14.91 -4.80
C LEU A 207 -8.30 -15.73 -4.90
N ASN A 208 -8.89 -15.80 -6.10
CA ASN A 208 -9.98 -16.75 -6.35
C ASN A 208 -9.39 -18.12 -6.08
N SER A 209 -9.59 -18.61 -4.86
CA SER A 209 -9.08 -19.91 -4.44
C SER A 209 -9.48 -20.91 -5.53
N PHE A 210 -8.50 -21.65 -6.05
CA PHE A 210 -8.74 -22.76 -6.98
C PHE A 210 -9.95 -23.59 -6.53
N PHE A 211 -10.09 -23.81 -5.22
CA PHE A 211 -11.24 -24.46 -4.59
C PHE A 211 -12.56 -23.71 -4.81
N LYS A 212 -12.60 -22.38 -4.80
CA LYS A 212 -13.83 -21.61 -5.03
C LYS A 212 -14.28 -21.70 -6.48
N LYS A 213 -13.31 -21.66 -7.43
CA LYS A 213 -13.55 -21.79 -8.88
C LYS A 213 -13.99 -23.20 -9.27
N TYR A 214 -13.44 -24.23 -8.62
CA TYR A 214 -13.68 -25.64 -8.93
C TYR A 214 -14.50 -26.36 -7.86
N LYS A 215 -15.14 -25.65 -6.95
CA LYS A 215 -15.96 -26.20 -5.84
C LYS A 215 -16.91 -27.31 -6.28
N TRP A 216 -17.60 -27.13 -7.39
CA TRP A 216 -18.55 -28.11 -7.91
C TRP A 216 -17.88 -29.37 -8.44
N TYR A 217 -16.67 -29.29 -8.95
CA TYR A 217 -15.91 -30.48 -9.39
C TYR A 217 -15.41 -31.28 -8.19
N PHE A 218 -15.01 -30.61 -7.09
CA PHE A 218 -14.58 -31.27 -5.87
C PHE A 218 -15.73 -31.93 -5.10
N ILE A 219 -16.95 -31.41 -5.24
CA ILE A 219 -18.15 -32.03 -4.62
C ILE A 219 -18.75 -33.05 -5.56
N GLY A 220 -18.96 -32.73 -6.82
CA GLY A 220 -19.63 -33.58 -7.82
C GLY A 220 -18.81 -34.80 -8.24
N GLY A 221 -17.50 -34.67 -8.40
CA GLY A 221 -16.62 -35.76 -8.83
C GLY A 221 -16.64 -36.95 -7.85
N PRO A 222 -16.33 -36.75 -6.56
CA PRO A 222 -16.41 -37.83 -5.57
C PRO A 222 -17.82 -38.42 -5.40
N SER A 223 -18.85 -37.56 -5.46
CA SER A 223 -20.26 -38.04 -5.36
C SER A 223 -20.65 -38.95 -6.52
N THR A 224 -20.22 -38.61 -7.74
CA THR A 224 -20.47 -39.44 -8.93
C THR A 224 -19.73 -40.76 -8.83
N LEU A 225 -18.47 -40.79 -8.40
CA LEU A 225 -17.70 -42.00 -8.17
C LEU A 225 -18.35 -42.89 -7.11
N PHE A 226 -18.87 -42.29 -6.04
CA PHE A 226 -19.58 -43.04 -4.98
C PHE A 226 -20.88 -43.70 -5.48
N ILE A 227 -21.65 -42.98 -6.29
CA ILE A 227 -22.88 -43.53 -6.91
C ILE A 227 -22.51 -44.67 -7.86
N VAL A 228 -21.51 -44.51 -8.70
CA VAL A 228 -21.03 -45.58 -9.62
C VAL A 228 -20.59 -46.80 -8.82
N PHE A 229 -19.89 -46.61 -7.71
CA PHE A 229 -19.48 -47.71 -6.82
C PHE A 229 -20.67 -48.45 -6.23
N ILE A 230 -21.70 -47.77 -5.74
CA ILE A 230 -22.93 -48.40 -5.20
C ILE A 230 -23.64 -49.19 -6.30
N VAL A 231 -23.82 -48.60 -7.48
CA VAL A 231 -24.46 -49.30 -8.61
C VAL A 231 -23.68 -50.56 -8.99
N PHE A 232 -22.35 -50.47 -9.06
CA PHE A 232 -21.49 -51.61 -9.34
C PHE A 232 -21.59 -52.74 -8.28
N GLN A 233 -21.63 -52.38 -7.01
CA GLN A 233 -21.85 -53.31 -5.91
C GLN A 233 -23.20 -54.03 -6.04
N PHE A 234 -24.26 -53.29 -6.36
CA PHE A 234 -25.60 -53.83 -6.55
C PHE A 234 -25.68 -54.82 -7.72
N LEU A 235 -25.03 -54.51 -8.84
CA LEU A 235 -24.95 -55.40 -10.01
C LEU A 235 -24.17 -56.67 -9.71
N LEU A 236 -23.09 -56.59 -8.93
CA LEU A 236 -22.34 -57.77 -8.48
C LEU A 236 -23.14 -58.68 -7.56
N GLN A 237 -23.96 -58.12 -6.66
CA GLN A 237 -24.84 -58.91 -5.78
C GLN A 237 -25.92 -59.63 -6.57
N ASN A 238 -26.57 -58.95 -7.51
CA ASN A 238 -27.59 -59.55 -8.38
C ASN A 238 -27.04 -60.69 -9.27
N SER A 239 -25.80 -60.53 -9.77
CA SER A 239 -25.15 -61.57 -10.57
C SER A 239 -24.81 -62.84 -9.77
N LYS A 240 -24.57 -62.71 -8.45
CA LYS A 240 -24.31 -63.85 -7.56
C LYS A 240 -25.62 -64.61 -7.20
N GLN A 241 -26.73 -63.90 -7.05
CA GLN A 241 -28.03 -64.51 -6.79
C GLN A 241 -28.58 -65.32 -8.00
N SER A 242 -28.30 -64.80 -9.24
CA SER A 242 -28.70 -65.47 -10.47
C SER A 242 -27.96 -66.81 -10.75
N LYS A 243 -26.83 -67.06 -10.08
CA LYS A 243 -26.05 -68.30 -10.22
C LYS A 243 -26.39 -69.38 -9.18
N GLN A 244 -27.25 -69.12 -8.19
CA GLN A 244 -27.79 -70.06 -7.27
C GLN A 244 -29.24 -70.44 -7.68
N GLY A 245 -29.36 -71.08 -8.85
CA GLY A 245 -30.61 -71.70 -9.26
C GLY A 245 -30.98 -72.86 -8.31
N PRO A 246 -32.28 -73.21 -8.20
CA PRO A 246 -32.76 -74.24 -7.24
C PRO A 246 -32.16 -75.60 -7.56
N LEU A 247 -31.49 -76.16 -6.55
CA LEU A 247 -31.21 -77.60 -6.50
C LEU A 247 -32.52 -78.32 -6.22
N ASN A 248 -33.05 -79.00 -7.24
CA ASN A 248 -34.03 -80.07 -7.08
C ASN A 248 -33.29 -81.38 -7.07
#